data_07a22ae8c7dbdabe5a8657531ba68b5d
#
_entry.id   07a22ae8c7dbdabe5a8657531ba68b5d
#
_cell.length_a   1.000
_cell.length_b   1.000
_cell.length_c   1.000
_cell.angle_alpha   90.00
_cell.angle_beta   90.00
_cell.angle_gamma   90.00
#
_symmetry.space_group_name_H-M   'P 1'
#
loop_
_entity.id
_entity.type
_entity.pdbx_description
1 polymer ?
#
loop_
_entity_poly.entity_id
_entity_poly.type
_entity_poly.pdbx_seq_one_letter_code
_entity_poly.pdbx_strand_id
1 'polypeptide(L)'
;MTKKERVATALAHREPDRVPMGEMSIEAGFANRLLGTSFPVVYQNYERDRQVRESLGIDYVNMGDWPSYDLGLDQHGYRICRSAYGDEYATTGSSRHIVKPLVATMDEARSYRSPDPRQIKGELVRAFAADEDMFVFGQIGGPVTILDECLGMEEYMIAALESTDEIQLLSEKVLTFEAEKAKVLLDAGADAIIVGDDIAFNSGPFLPPKIMHRVVYPLYKWLIAEIKRHKDVKVLLHSDGQLTPIMDEVVACGFEGLHSLQPSAGMDIAEIKHRYGDALALIGNIDLDYVMTRASPAEVEQVVKSTIDAAAHGGGYILSTCNALVDSVPSANALAMYDTGHRYGMYHHTGR
;
A
#
# COMPACT_ATOMS: atom_id res chain seq x y z
N MET A 1 12.39 -22.77 -0.84
CA MET A 1 11.01 -22.26 -0.73
C MET A 1 10.61 -21.58 -2.02
N THR A 2 9.35 -21.67 -2.44
CA THR A 2 8.78 -20.79 -3.47
C THR A 2 8.71 -19.35 -2.94
N LYS A 3 8.54 -18.35 -3.83
CA LYS A 3 8.34 -16.96 -3.43
C LYS A 3 7.09 -16.83 -2.54
N LYS A 4 6.01 -17.48 -2.96
CA LYS A 4 4.74 -17.51 -2.22
C LYS A 4 4.89 -18.09 -0.82
N GLU A 5 5.55 -19.25 -0.68
CA GLU A 5 5.82 -19.85 0.63
C GLU A 5 6.69 -18.95 1.51
N ARG A 6 7.67 -18.26 0.91
CA ARG A 6 8.60 -17.37 1.62
C ARG A 6 7.86 -16.19 2.26
N VAL A 7 7.03 -15.50 1.47
CA VAL A 7 6.21 -14.37 1.96
C VAL A 7 5.22 -14.86 3.02
N ALA A 8 4.49 -15.94 2.76
CA ALA A 8 3.53 -16.51 3.71
C ALA A 8 4.19 -16.90 5.03
N THR A 9 5.41 -17.47 4.99
CA THR A 9 6.20 -17.84 6.18
C THR A 9 6.58 -16.61 6.99
N ALA A 10 7.04 -15.53 6.33
CA ALA A 10 7.36 -14.28 7.01
C ALA A 10 6.11 -13.63 7.63
N LEU A 11 4.98 -13.57 6.91
CA LEU A 11 3.72 -13.06 7.44
C LEU A 11 3.17 -13.89 8.62
N ALA A 12 3.62 -15.13 8.77
CA ALA A 12 3.30 -15.98 9.90
C ALA A 12 4.33 -15.87 11.05
N HIS A 13 5.16 -14.83 11.07
CA HIS A 13 6.23 -14.59 12.07
C HIS A 13 7.18 -15.79 12.23
N ARG A 14 7.58 -16.38 11.11
CA ARG A 14 8.56 -17.47 11.05
C ARG A 14 9.65 -17.10 10.05
N GLU A 15 10.87 -17.56 10.32
CA GLU A 15 11.99 -17.35 9.42
C GLU A 15 11.87 -18.27 8.18
N PRO A 16 11.77 -17.69 6.96
CA PRO A 16 11.89 -18.46 5.72
C PRO A 16 13.36 -18.82 5.39
N ASP A 17 13.62 -19.29 4.18
CA ASP A 17 15.01 -19.53 3.70
C ASP A 17 15.83 -18.24 3.59
N ARG A 18 15.19 -17.13 3.23
CA ARG A 18 15.75 -15.75 3.26
C ARG A 18 14.64 -14.73 3.51
N VAL A 19 15.04 -13.50 3.83
CA VAL A 19 14.13 -12.35 3.91
C VAL A 19 13.40 -12.20 2.57
N PRO A 20 12.06 -12.21 2.55
CA PRO A 20 11.29 -11.90 1.34
C PRO A 20 11.50 -10.44 0.93
N MET A 21 11.29 -10.16 -0.35
CA MET A 21 11.47 -8.82 -0.91
C MET A 21 10.32 -8.43 -1.84
N GLY A 22 9.98 -7.14 -1.87
CA GLY A 22 8.95 -6.66 -2.77
C GLY A 22 8.78 -5.15 -2.81
N GLU A 23 7.74 -4.69 -3.50
CA GLU A 23 7.37 -3.28 -3.62
C GLU A 23 5.86 -3.11 -3.71
N MET A 24 5.37 -1.99 -3.15
CA MET A 24 3.96 -1.62 -3.28
C MET A 24 3.60 -1.33 -4.74
N SER A 25 4.42 -0.53 -5.41
CA SER A 25 4.24 -0.25 -6.84
C SER A 25 5.58 0.06 -7.53
N ILE A 26 5.57 0.06 -8.86
CA ILE A 26 6.75 0.33 -9.69
C ILE A 26 6.34 1.28 -10.81
N GLU A 27 6.93 2.47 -10.82
CA GLU A 27 6.64 3.46 -11.87
C GLU A 27 7.19 3.06 -13.23
N ALA A 28 6.51 3.50 -14.29
CA ALA A 28 6.84 3.12 -15.68
C ALA A 28 8.20 3.65 -16.13
N GLY A 29 8.59 4.85 -15.72
CA GLY A 29 9.87 5.43 -16.08
C GLY A 29 11.04 4.68 -15.44
N PHE A 30 10.92 4.27 -14.17
CA PHE A 30 11.89 3.40 -13.51
C PHE A 30 12.01 2.06 -14.25
N ALA A 31 10.88 1.40 -14.51
CA ALA A 31 10.85 0.11 -15.20
C ALA A 31 11.48 0.18 -16.59
N ASN A 32 11.14 1.22 -17.36
CA ASN A 32 11.67 1.43 -18.70
C ASN A 32 13.21 1.64 -18.71
N ARG A 33 13.73 2.36 -17.71
CA ARG A 33 15.19 2.51 -17.57
C ARG A 33 15.89 1.21 -17.18
N LEU A 34 15.30 0.48 -16.23
CA LEU A 34 15.87 -0.78 -15.75
C LEU A 34 15.92 -1.84 -16.87
N LEU A 35 14.83 -1.96 -17.63
CA LEU A 35 14.63 -3.02 -18.62
C LEU A 35 15.03 -2.63 -20.05
N GLY A 36 15.30 -1.34 -20.32
CA GLY A 36 15.52 -0.84 -21.68
C GLY A 36 14.27 -0.91 -22.58
N THR A 37 13.07 -0.71 -21.99
CA THR A 37 11.77 -0.83 -22.65
C THR A 37 11.04 0.51 -22.76
N SER A 38 9.80 0.50 -23.26
CA SER A 38 8.95 1.67 -23.41
C SER A 38 7.49 1.36 -23.01
N PHE A 39 7.30 0.79 -21.84
CA PHE A 39 5.95 0.56 -21.29
C PHE A 39 5.19 1.88 -21.13
N PRO A 40 3.85 1.84 -21.31
CA PRO A 40 3.01 3.02 -21.12
C PRO A 40 3.01 3.49 -19.67
N VAL A 41 2.85 4.82 -19.49
CA VAL A 41 2.73 5.42 -18.16
C VAL A 41 1.32 5.18 -17.64
N VAL A 42 1.13 4.05 -16.95
CA VAL A 42 -0.09 3.66 -16.26
C VAL A 42 0.28 3.12 -14.88
N TYR A 43 -0.63 3.24 -13.92
CA TYR A 43 -0.37 2.85 -12.53
C TYR A 43 0.05 1.38 -12.41
N GLN A 44 -0.69 0.46 -13.02
CA GLN A 44 -0.39 -0.97 -13.02
C GLN A 44 -0.36 -1.53 -14.44
N ASN A 45 0.57 -2.41 -14.74
CA ASN A 45 0.70 -3.08 -16.03
C ASN A 45 1.30 -4.47 -15.82
N TYR A 46 0.58 -5.52 -16.22
CA TYR A 46 0.98 -6.90 -15.96
C TYR A 46 2.39 -7.22 -16.48
N GLU A 47 2.67 -6.92 -17.75
CA GLU A 47 3.95 -7.32 -18.37
C GLU A 47 5.12 -6.52 -17.80
N ARG A 48 4.96 -5.22 -17.59
CA ARG A 48 5.96 -4.37 -16.94
C ARG A 48 6.27 -4.88 -15.54
N ASP A 49 5.22 -5.06 -14.73
CA ASP A 49 5.36 -5.42 -13.32
C ASP A 49 5.94 -6.82 -13.16
N ARG A 50 5.59 -7.76 -14.06
CA ARG A 50 6.18 -9.10 -14.13
C ARG A 50 7.69 -9.04 -14.44
N GLN A 51 8.08 -8.37 -15.53
CA GLN A 51 9.48 -8.32 -15.98
C GLN A 51 10.40 -7.65 -14.96
N VAL A 52 9.97 -6.53 -14.34
CA VAL A 52 10.78 -5.87 -13.30
C VAL A 52 10.95 -6.79 -12.09
N ARG A 53 9.86 -7.44 -11.64
CA ARG A 53 9.91 -8.33 -10.48
C ARG A 53 10.79 -9.56 -10.73
N GLU A 54 10.75 -10.12 -11.92
CA GLU A 54 11.66 -11.19 -12.32
C GLU A 54 13.13 -10.72 -12.32
N SER A 55 13.41 -9.53 -12.90
CA SER A 55 14.79 -9.02 -13.00
C SER A 55 15.40 -8.68 -11.64
N LEU A 56 14.60 -8.26 -10.66
CA LEU A 56 15.03 -7.93 -9.31
C LEU A 56 14.89 -9.10 -8.32
N GLY A 57 14.30 -10.21 -8.73
CA GLY A 57 14.07 -11.38 -7.88
C GLY A 57 13.06 -11.13 -6.75
N ILE A 58 12.07 -10.31 -6.99
CA ILE A 58 11.00 -9.92 -6.05
C ILE A 58 10.03 -11.08 -5.79
N ASP A 59 9.55 -11.20 -4.55
CA ASP A 59 8.75 -12.35 -4.08
C ASP A 59 7.25 -12.11 -4.11
N TYR A 60 6.79 -10.85 -4.12
CA TYR A 60 5.37 -10.52 -4.14
C TYR A 60 5.00 -9.43 -5.13
N VAL A 61 3.73 -9.37 -5.46
CA VAL A 61 3.11 -8.28 -6.21
C VAL A 61 1.96 -7.70 -5.39
N ASN A 62 1.74 -6.39 -5.53
CA ASN A 62 0.59 -5.70 -4.94
C ASN A 62 -0.28 -5.13 -6.07
N MET A 63 -1.53 -5.62 -6.19
CA MET A 63 -2.43 -5.28 -7.28
C MET A 63 -3.81 -4.91 -6.77
N GLY A 64 -4.31 -3.77 -7.23
CA GLY A 64 -5.69 -3.33 -7.00
C GLY A 64 -6.52 -3.35 -8.27
N ASP A 65 -7.76 -2.93 -8.12
CA ASP A 65 -8.67 -2.66 -9.24
C ASP A 65 -9.32 -1.28 -8.98
N TRP A 66 -9.00 -0.33 -9.84
CA TRP A 66 -9.37 1.08 -9.69
C TRP A 66 -10.14 1.57 -10.91
N PRO A 67 -11.43 1.19 -11.05
CA PRO A 67 -12.22 1.59 -12.21
C PRO A 67 -12.29 3.10 -12.31
N SER A 68 -11.96 3.59 -13.51
CA SER A 68 -12.08 5.01 -13.84
C SER A 68 -12.57 5.16 -15.28
N TYR A 69 -13.23 6.28 -15.55
CA TYR A 69 -13.85 6.56 -16.85
C TYR A 69 -13.22 7.82 -17.42
N ASP A 70 -12.62 7.69 -18.60
CA ASP A 70 -12.08 8.82 -19.36
C ASP A 70 -13.22 9.71 -19.88
N LEU A 71 -13.23 10.97 -19.49
CA LEU A 71 -14.20 11.98 -19.91
C LEU A 71 -13.65 12.89 -21.01
N GLY A 72 -12.40 12.65 -21.47
CA GLY A 72 -11.73 13.46 -22.49
C GLY A 72 -10.79 14.51 -21.91
N LEU A 73 -10.48 15.53 -22.70
CA LEU A 73 -9.58 16.60 -22.32
C LEU A 73 -10.36 17.86 -21.96
N ASP A 74 -9.90 18.58 -20.96
CA ASP A 74 -10.41 19.91 -20.64
C ASP A 74 -9.89 20.98 -21.63
N GLN A 75 -10.30 22.23 -21.42
CA GLN A 75 -9.89 23.36 -22.24
C GLN A 75 -8.38 23.68 -22.19
N HIS A 76 -7.65 23.14 -21.21
CA HIS A 76 -6.21 23.29 -21.01
C HIS A 76 -5.41 22.07 -21.50
N GLY A 77 -6.11 21.04 -22.00
CA GLY A 77 -5.51 19.78 -22.50
C GLY A 77 -5.22 18.76 -21.41
N TYR A 78 -5.72 18.93 -20.19
CA TYR A 78 -5.61 17.91 -19.13
C TYR A 78 -6.68 16.83 -19.32
N ARG A 79 -6.27 15.58 -19.13
CA ARG A 79 -7.21 14.45 -19.16
C ARG A 79 -8.08 14.47 -17.91
N ILE A 80 -9.39 14.47 -18.11
CA ILE A 80 -10.38 14.39 -17.05
C ILE A 80 -10.88 12.96 -16.96
N CYS A 81 -10.87 12.42 -15.75
CA CYS A 81 -11.38 11.10 -15.42
C CYS A 81 -12.47 11.20 -14.36
N ARG A 82 -13.38 10.25 -14.34
CA ARG A 82 -14.32 10.03 -13.23
C ARG A 82 -13.95 8.74 -12.54
N SER A 83 -13.79 8.78 -11.19
CA SER A 83 -13.55 7.57 -10.41
C SER A 83 -14.79 6.69 -10.31
N ALA A 84 -14.63 5.46 -9.85
CA ALA A 84 -15.74 4.58 -9.51
C ALA A 84 -16.69 5.21 -8.48
N TYR A 85 -16.16 6.03 -7.57
CA TYR A 85 -16.94 6.70 -6.51
C TYR A 85 -17.82 7.83 -7.06
N GLY A 86 -17.45 8.44 -8.20
CA GLY A 86 -18.24 9.47 -8.88
C GLY A 86 -17.65 10.87 -8.88
N ASP A 87 -16.56 11.10 -8.17
CA ASP A 87 -15.78 12.33 -8.27
C ASP A 87 -15.09 12.44 -9.64
N GLU A 88 -14.80 13.67 -10.09
CA GLU A 88 -14.05 13.92 -11.32
C GLU A 88 -12.74 14.61 -11.01
N TYR A 89 -11.67 14.16 -11.67
CA TYR A 89 -10.32 14.65 -11.44
C TYR A 89 -9.54 14.80 -12.73
N ALA A 90 -8.64 15.78 -12.75
CA ALA A 90 -7.62 15.92 -13.77
C ALA A 90 -6.35 15.18 -13.37
N THR A 91 -5.67 14.56 -14.34
CA THR A 91 -4.36 13.94 -14.12
C THR A 91 -3.25 14.77 -14.74
N THR A 92 -2.20 15.06 -13.95
CA THR A 92 -0.97 15.72 -14.41
C THR A 92 0.22 14.89 -13.95
N GLY A 93 0.79 14.07 -14.85
CA GLY A 93 1.79 13.08 -14.47
C GLY A 93 1.21 12.05 -13.51
N SER A 94 1.80 11.92 -12.32
CA SER A 94 1.31 11.06 -11.24
C SER A 94 0.32 11.77 -10.30
N SER A 95 0.11 13.09 -10.44
CA SER A 95 -0.76 13.87 -9.57
C SER A 95 -2.21 13.83 -10.02
N ARG A 96 -3.12 13.81 -9.03
CA ARG A 96 -4.56 13.89 -9.19
C ARG A 96 -5.05 15.24 -8.62
N HIS A 97 -5.87 15.95 -9.38
CA HIS A 97 -6.44 17.24 -8.98
C HIS A 97 -7.95 17.16 -9.09
N ILE A 98 -8.67 17.40 -8.00
CA ILE A 98 -10.13 17.36 -7.97
C ILE A 98 -10.70 18.46 -8.89
N VAL A 99 -11.58 18.06 -9.80
CA VAL A 99 -12.35 18.92 -10.69
C VAL A 99 -13.78 19.03 -10.21
N LYS A 100 -14.34 17.91 -9.75
CA LYS A 100 -15.66 17.84 -9.15
C LYS A 100 -15.60 16.87 -7.97
N PRO A 101 -15.83 17.35 -6.74
CA PRO A 101 -15.80 16.49 -5.57
C PRO A 101 -16.95 15.48 -5.57
N LEU A 102 -16.80 14.45 -4.73
CA LEU A 102 -17.77 13.37 -4.54
C LEU A 102 -19.16 13.88 -4.16
N VAL A 103 -19.18 14.87 -3.28
CA VAL A 103 -20.36 15.63 -2.89
C VAL A 103 -20.03 17.13 -2.89
N ALA A 104 -20.95 17.98 -3.32
CA ALA A 104 -20.75 19.42 -3.33
C ALA A 104 -20.95 20.04 -1.93
N THR A 105 -21.75 19.40 -1.10
CA THR A 105 -21.99 19.78 0.30
C THR A 105 -22.12 18.53 1.17
N MET A 106 -21.83 18.64 2.47
CA MET A 106 -21.96 17.51 3.39
C MET A 106 -23.42 17.02 3.53
N ASP A 107 -24.41 17.87 3.31
CA ASP A 107 -25.83 17.46 3.30
C ASP A 107 -26.12 16.36 2.24
N GLU A 108 -25.37 16.35 1.14
CA GLU A 108 -25.50 15.34 0.08
C GLU A 108 -24.97 13.96 0.49
N ALA A 109 -24.18 13.85 1.55
CA ALA A 109 -23.66 12.59 2.06
C ALA A 109 -24.75 11.53 2.27
N ARG A 110 -25.94 11.97 2.70
CA ARG A 110 -27.09 11.08 2.94
C ARG A 110 -27.63 10.47 1.66
N SER A 111 -27.63 11.23 0.57
CA SER A 111 -28.15 10.79 -0.75
C SER A 111 -27.10 10.05 -1.58
N TYR A 112 -25.82 10.18 -1.24
CA TYR A 112 -24.74 9.47 -1.92
C TYR A 112 -25.00 7.95 -1.92
N ARG A 113 -24.69 7.29 -3.04
CA ARG A 113 -24.82 5.85 -3.22
C ARG A 113 -23.46 5.23 -3.47
N SER A 114 -23.13 4.19 -2.71
CA SER A 114 -21.93 3.39 -2.97
C SER A 114 -21.88 2.92 -4.43
N PRO A 115 -20.69 2.84 -5.03
CA PRO A 115 -20.53 2.32 -6.38
C PRO A 115 -21.03 0.88 -6.51
N ASP A 116 -21.36 0.48 -7.76
CA ASP A 116 -21.74 -0.90 -8.05
C ASP A 116 -20.49 -1.80 -8.03
N PRO A 117 -20.38 -2.79 -7.15
CA PRO A 117 -19.20 -3.65 -7.06
C PRO A 117 -18.98 -4.53 -8.30
N ARG A 118 -19.97 -4.66 -9.21
CA ARG A 118 -19.80 -5.37 -10.49
C ARG A 118 -18.80 -4.69 -11.43
N GLN A 119 -18.39 -3.46 -11.16
CA GLN A 119 -17.31 -2.76 -11.87
C GLN A 119 -15.94 -3.39 -11.62
N ILE A 120 -15.75 -4.01 -10.46
CA ILE A 120 -14.49 -4.66 -10.09
C ILE A 120 -14.35 -5.97 -10.87
N LYS A 121 -13.20 -6.15 -11.53
CA LYS A 121 -12.92 -7.35 -12.35
C LYS A 121 -11.83 -8.23 -11.77
N GLY A 122 -10.87 -7.65 -11.04
CA GLY A 122 -9.72 -8.36 -10.47
C GLY A 122 -8.81 -9.00 -11.52
N GLU A 123 -8.76 -8.47 -12.74
CA GLU A 123 -8.05 -9.10 -13.87
C GLU A 123 -6.55 -9.21 -13.62
N LEU A 124 -5.91 -8.15 -13.10
CA LEU A 124 -4.49 -8.17 -12.79
C LEU A 124 -4.16 -9.14 -11.66
N VAL A 125 -4.98 -9.17 -10.61
CA VAL A 125 -4.82 -10.13 -9.51
C VAL A 125 -4.91 -11.55 -10.05
N ARG A 126 -5.91 -11.85 -10.88
CA ARG A 126 -6.06 -13.18 -11.49
C ARG A 126 -4.89 -13.55 -12.39
N ALA A 127 -4.37 -12.57 -13.16
CA ALA A 127 -3.22 -12.82 -14.04
C ALA A 127 -1.96 -13.17 -13.26
N PHE A 128 -1.69 -12.46 -12.14
CA PHE A 128 -0.55 -12.78 -11.29
C PHE A 128 -0.77 -14.03 -10.44
N ALA A 129 -1.99 -14.29 -9.97
CA ALA A 129 -2.32 -15.48 -9.20
C ALA A 129 -2.25 -16.79 -10.04
N ALA A 130 -2.25 -16.66 -11.37
CA ALA A 130 -1.99 -17.80 -12.25
C ALA A 130 -0.51 -18.28 -12.21
N ASP A 131 0.41 -17.44 -11.73
CA ASP A 131 1.77 -17.81 -11.37
C ASP A 131 1.78 -18.33 -9.94
N GLU A 132 1.81 -19.64 -9.77
CA GLU A 132 1.75 -20.30 -8.46
C GLU A 132 2.97 -19.99 -7.55
N ASP A 133 4.07 -19.49 -8.12
CA ASP A 133 5.25 -19.07 -7.33
C ASP A 133 5.10 -17.66 -6.73
N MET A 134 4.32 -16.75 -7.34
CA MET A 134 4.18 -15.36 -6.89
C MET A 134 3.18 -15.23 -5.74
N PHE A 135 3.55 -14.48 -4.67
CA PHE A 135 2.59 -14.05 -3.65
C PHE A 135 1.85 -12.80 -4.14
N VAL A 136 0.54 -12.78 -4.03
CA VAL A 136 -0.29 -11.69 -4.53
C VAL A 136 -1.03 -11.01 -3.38
N PHE A 137 -0.68 -9.74 -3.11
CA PHE A 137 -1.51 -8.87 -2.29
C PHE A 137 -2.61 -8.24 -3.16
N GLY A 138 -3.85 -8.28 -2.66
CA GLY A 138 -4.93 -7.48 -3.19
C GLY A 138 -4.97 -6.12 -2.50
N GLN A 139 -4.88 -5.02 -3.27
CA GLN A 139 -4.92 -3.68 -2.70
C GLN A 139 -6.32 -3.08 -2.77
N ILE A 140 -6.78 -2.58 -1.64
CA ILE A 140 -8.00 -1.78 -1.50
C ILE A 140 -7.67 -0.44 -0.86
N GLY A 141 -8.59 0.52 -0.94
CA GLY A 141 -8.44 1.80 -0.26
C GLY A 141 -9.01 1.80 1.16
N GLY A 142 -8.52 2.72 1.98
CA GLY A 142 -9.07 2.99 3.30
C GLY A 142 -9.95 4.23 3.35
N PRO A 143 -10.62 4.48 4.48
CA PRO A 143 -11.63 5.54 4.59
C PRO A 143 -11.05 6.95 4.47
N VAL A 144 -9.82 7.15 4.91
CA VAL A 144 -9.17 8.47 4.91
C VAL A 144 -8.72 8.82 3.49
N THR A 145 -7.88 7.99 2.89
CA THR A 145 -7.32 8.23 1.54
C THR A 145 -8.43 8.35 0.48
N ILE A 146 -9.46 7.49 0.52
CA ILE A 146 -10.54 7.59 -0.48
C ILE A 146 -11.27 8.92 -0.36
N LEU A 147 -11.62 9.36 0.86
CA LEU A 147 -12.35 10.62 1.02
C LEU A 147 -11.47 11.84 0.80
N ASP A 148 -10.19 11.79 1.19
CA ASP A 148 -9.20 12.79 0.83
C ASP A 148 -9.07 12.95 -0.69
N GLU A 149 -8.92 11.86 -1.42
CA GLU A 149 -8.84 11.86 -2.89
C GLU A 149 -10.14 12.32 -3.57
N CYS A 150 -11.32 12.08 -2.97
CA CYS A 150 -12.62 12.37 -3.57
C CYS A 150 -13.20 13.74 -3.19
N LEU A 151 -12.74 14.32 -2.08
CA LEU A 151 -13.20 15.64 -1.58
C LEU A 151 -12.12 16.72 -1.71
N GLY A 152 -10.85 16.32 -1.64
CA GLY A 152 -9.71 17.17 -1.42
C GLY A 152 -9.31 17.18 0.06
N MET A 153 -8.00 17.18 0.34
CA MET A 153 -7.46 17.04 1.71
C MET A 153 -7.98 18.13 2.66
N GLU A 154 -7.98 19.38 2.22
CA GLU A 154 -8.43 20.50 3.06
C GLU A 154 -9.92 20.38 3.40
N GLU A 155 -10.75 20.13 2.40
CA GLU A 155 -12.19 19.95 2.54
C GLU A 155 -12.53 18.73 3.40
N TYR A 156 -11.81 17.62 3.19
CA TYR A 156 -11.97 16.40 4.01
C TYR A 156 -11.64 16.68 5.48
N MET A 157 -10.50 17.34 5.77
CA MET A 157 -10.07 17.61 7.14
C MET A 157 -11.04 18.57 7.86
N ILE A 158 -11.51 19.62 7.17
CA ILE A 158 -12.52 20.56 7.70
C ILE A 158 -13.82 19.79 7.98
N ALA A 159 -14.30 19.03 7.02
CA ALA A 159 -15.54 18.26 7.17
C ALA A 159 -15.45 17.21 8.27
N ALA A 160 -14.31 16.57 8.45
CA ALA A 160 -14.09 15.60 9.54
C ALA A 160 -14.25 16.24 10.94
N LEU A 161 -13.95 17.54 11.08
CA LEU A 161 -14.11 18.26 12.33
C LEU A 161 -15.50 18.88 12.50
N GLU A 162 -16.08 19.45 11.44
CA GLU A 162 -17.31 20.24 11.48
C GLU A 162 -18.56 19.42 11.15
N SER A 163 -18.43 18.38 10.34
CA SER A 163 -19.51 17.51 9.83
C SER A 163 -19.18 16.02 10.03
N THR A 164 -18.72 15.68 11.24
CA THR A 164 -18.20 14.32 11.57
C THR A 164 -19.21 13.22 11.26
N ASP A 165 -20.51 13.46 11.46
CA ASP A 165 -21.57 12.45 11.21
C ASP A 165 -21.71 12.16 9.70
N GLU A 166 -21.61 13.19 8.87
CA GLU A 166 -21.67 13.06 7.41
C GLU A 166 -20.42 12.39 6.86
N ILE A 167 -19.25 12.73 7.39
CA ILE A 167 -17.98 12.06 7.05
C ILE A 167 -18.02 10.58 7.46
N GLN A 168 -18.51 10.26 8.66
CA GLN A 168 -18.69 8.87 9.06
C GLN A 168 -19.61 8.11 8.09
N LEU A 169 -20.74 8.72 7.71
CA LEU A 169 -21.68 8.12 6.77
C LEU A 169 -21.09 7.92 5.37
N LEU A 170 -20.30 8.88 4.86
CA LEU A 170 -19.60 8.74 3.59
C LEU A 170 -18.54 7.63 3.67
N SER A 171 -17.75 7.61 4.75
CA SER A 171 -16.74 6.57 5.00
C SER A 171 -17.35 5.16 5.02
N GLU A 172 -18.49 4.97 5.70
CA GLU A 172 -19.22 3.70 5.71
C GLU A 172 -19.64 3.27 4.30
N LYS A 173 -20.11 4.22 3.48
CA LYS A 173 -20.54 3.95 2.11
C LYS A 173 -19.38 3.61 1.17
N VAL A 174 -18.27 4.34 1.23
CA VAL A 174 -17.10 4.02 0.41
C VAL A 174 -16.44 2.72 0.84
N LEU A 175 -16.35 2.44 2.15
CA LEU A 175 -15.81 1.19 2.65
C LEU A 175 -16.69 -0.03 2.35
N THR A 176 -18.00 0.13 2.22
CA THR A 176 -18.87 -0.94 1.75
C THR A 176 -18.44 -1.42 0.36
N PHE A 177 -18.09 -0.49 -0.53
CA PHE A 177 -17.55 -0.83 -1.85
C PHE A 177 -16.17 -1.48 -1.76
N GLU A 178 -15.27 -0.97 -0.89
CA GLU A 178 -13.94 -1.54 -0.70
C GLU A 178 -13.98 -2.95 -0.10
N ALA A 179 -14.91 -3.23 0.80
CA ALA A 179 -15.11 -4.58 1.33
C ALA A 179 -15.56 -5.56 0.22
N GLU A 180 -16.44 -5.14 -0.69
CA GLU A 180 -16.81 -5.95 -1.85
C GLU A 180 -15.65 -6.09 -2.84
N LYS A 181 -14.84 -5.03 -3.04
CA LYS A 181 -13.60 -5.11 -3.82
C LYS A 181 -12.66 -6.16 -3.24
N ALA A 182 -12.41 -6.14 -1.93
CA ALA A 182 -11.56 -7.13 -1.28
C ALA A 182 -12.02 -8.57 -1.57
N LYS A 183 -13.33 -8.84 -1.49
CA LYS A 183 -13.89 -10.17 -1.80
C LYS A 183 -13.61 -10.58 -3.25
N VAL A 184 -13.83 -9.68 -4.21
CA VAL A 184 -13.53 -9.95 -5.63
C VAL A 184 -12.06 -10.23 -5.86
N LEU A 185 -11.14 -9.47 -5.22
CA LEU A 185 -9.70 -9.69 -5.34
C LEU A 185 -9.28 -11.03 -4.71
N LEU A 186 -9.86 -11.40 -3.57
CA LEU A 186 -9.63 -12.70 -2.92
C LEU A 186 -10.13 -13.87 -3.77
N ASP A 187 -11.28 -13.72 -4.40
CA ASP A 187 -11.85 -14.73 -5.33
C ASP A 187 -11.05 -14.78 -6.64
N ALA A 188 -10.40 -13.69 -7.03
CA ALA A 188 -9.47 -13.64 -8.15
C ALA A 188 -8.11 -14.29 -7.84
N GLY A 189 -7.82 -14.63 -6.58
CA GLY A 189 -6.63 -15.37 -6.16
C GLY A 189 -5.63 -14.59 -5.32
N ALA A 190 -6.00 -13.42 -4.78
CA ALA A 190 -5.15 -12.73 -3.81
C ALA A 190 -4.92 -13.59 -2.57
N ASP A 191 -3.69 -13.56 -2.04
CA ASP A 191 -3.25 -14.33 -0.87
C ASP A 191 -3.48 -13.58 0.44
N ALA A 192 -3.45 -12.25 0.38
CA ALA A 192 -3.69 -11.33 1.50
C ALA A 192 -4.23 -10.00 0.97
N ILE A 193 -4.71 -9.14 1.87
CA ILE A 193 -5.19 -7.79 1.53
C ILE A 193 -4.30 -6.73 2.17
N ILE A 194 -3.95 -5.70 1.39
CA ILE A 194 -3.38 -4.45 1.90
C ILE A 194 -4.42 -3.35 1.77
N VAL A 195 -4.70 -2.68 2.89
CA VAL A 195 -5.49 -1.45 2.93
C VAL A 195 -4.53 -0.28 2.77
N GLY A 196 -4.58 0.41 1.62
CA GLY A 196 -3.83 1.63 1.39
C GLY A 196 -4.60 2.80 1.97
N ASP A 197 -4.11 3.35 3.08
CA ASP A 197 -4.78 4.44 3.77
C ASP A 197 -3.77 5.33 4.49
N ASP A 198 -3.34 6.40 3.83
CA ASP A 198 -2.45 7.37 4.47
C ASP A 198 -3.23 8.14 5.54
N ILE A 199 -2.79 7.99 6.79
CA ILE A 199 -3.47 8.54 7.96
C ILE A 199 -2.59 9.46 8.80
N ALA A 200 -1.38 9.76 8.32
CA ALA A 200 -0.42 10.59 9.04
C ALA A 200 0.44 11.46 8.11
N PHE A 201 0.77 12.66 8.59
CA PHE A 201 1.89 13.46 8.11
C PHE A 201 3.20 12.97 8.70
N ASN A 202 4.33 13.53 8.24
CA ASN A 202 5.63 13.30 8.88
C ASN A 202 5.67 13.76 10.36
N SER A 203 4.71 14.57 10.79
CA SER A 203 4.62 15.10 12.17
C SER A 203 3.59 14.37 13.05
N GLY A 204 2.82 13.44 12.53
CA GLY A 204 1.79 12.68 13.25
C GLY A 204 0.48 12.54 12.49
N PRO A 205 -0.56 11.95 13.11
CA PRO A 205 -1.83 11.64 12.46
C PRO A 205 -2.52 12.85 11.80
N PHE A 206 -3.20 12.63 10.68
CA PHE A 206 -3.99 13.65 9.97
C PHE A 206 -5.13 14.21 10.80
N LEU A 207 -5.81 13.33 11.53
CA LEU A 207 -7.00 13.67 12.30
C LEU A 207 -6.73 13.61 13.80
N PRO A 208 -7.40 14.46 14.61
CA PRO A 208 -7.29 14.39 16.05
C PRO A 208 -7.70 13.01 16.59
N PRO A 209 -7.10 12.53 17.71
CA PRO A 209 -7.43 11.22 18.29
C PRO A 209 -8.91 10.97 18.49
N LYS A 210 -9.67 12.00 18.89
CA LYS A 210 -11.13 11.90 19.07
C LYS A 210 -11.85 11.50 17.78
N ILE A 211 -11.43 12.04 16.64
CA ILE A 211 -12.03 11.72 15.34
C ILE A 211 -11.58 10.34 14.88
N MET A 212 -10.29 10.03 15.05
CA MET A 212 -9.77 8.68 14.75
C MET A 212 -10.56 7.61 15.50
N HIS A 213 -10.76 7.77 16.81
CA HIS A 213 -11.55 6.84 17.63
C HIS A 213 -13.03 6.76 17.25
N ARG A 214 -13.62 7.87 16.80
CA ARG A 214 -15.03 7.92 16.44
C ARG A 214 -15.30 7.35 15.04
N VAL A 215 -14.46 7.66 14.07
CA VAL A 215 -14.70 7.36 12.64
C VAL A 215 -13.78 6.26 12.14
N VAL A 216 -12.47 6.43 12.22
CA VAL A 216 -11.52 5.61 11.47
C VAL A 216 -11.37 4.20 12.06
N TYR A 217 -11.05 4.10 13.36
CA TYR A 217 -10.79 2.78 13.97
C TYR A 217 -12.00 1.83 13.99
N PRO A 218 -13.24 2.28 14.24
CA PRO A 218 -14.40 1.41 14.10
C PRO A 218 -14.60 0.87 12.69
N LEU A 219 -14.30 1.68 11.69
CA LEU A 219 -14.40 1.30 10.28
C LEU A 219 -13.33 0.30 9.87
N TYR A 220 -12.09 0.44 10.35
CA TYR A 220 -11.05 -0.58 10.16
C TYR A 220 -11.44 -1.92 10.76
N LYS A 221 -11.93 -1.93 12.01
CA LYS A 221 -12.40 -3.16 12.67
C LYS A 221 -13.51 -3.84 11.88
N TRP A 222 -14.46 -3.05 11.39
CA TRP A 222 -15.55 -3.55 10.56
C TRP A 222 -15.02 -4.11 9.23
N LEU A 223 -14.16 -3.38 8.51
CA LEU A 223 -13.58 -3.79 7.24
C LEU A 223 -12.80 -5.10 7.36
N ILE A 224 -11.92 -5.19 8.36
CA ILE A 224 -11.13 -6.40 8.63
C ILE A 224 -12.05 -7.59 8.93
N ALA A 225 -13.10 -7.39 9.73
CA ALA A 225 -14.06 -8.44 10.04
C ALA A 225 -14.83 -8.92 8.79
N GLU A 226 -15.23 -7.99 7.89
CA GLU A 226 -15.87 -8.32 6.61
C GLU A 226 -14.95 -9.14 5.70
N ILE A 227 -13.68 -8.74 5.58
CA ILE A 227 -12.68 -9.45 4.78
C ILE A 227 -12.47 -10.86 5.34
N LYS A 228 -12.21 -10.99 6.64
CA LYS A 228 -11.92 -12.28 7.29
C LYS A 228 -13.13 -13.21 7.34
N ARG A 229 -14.35 -12.67 7.33
CA ARG A 229 -15.57 -13.49 7.21
C ARG A 229 -15.69 -14.12 5.82
N HIS A 230 -15.21 -13.45 4.75
CA HIS A 230 -15.21 -14.01 3.40
C HIS A 230 -14.09 -15.05 3.23
N LYS A 231 -12.88 -14.71 3.67
CA LYS A 231 -11.71 -15.61 3.61
C LYS A 231 -10.75 -15.27 4.75
N ASP A 232 -10.31 -16.29 5.48
CA ASP A 232 -9.32 -16.10 6.55
C ASP A 232 -7.92 -15.85 5.94
N VAL A 233 -7.59 -14.57 5.81
CA VAL A 233 -6.34 -14.08 5.23
C VAL A 233 -5.73 -12.99 6.10
N LYS A 234 -4.44 -12.72 5.90
CA LYS A 234 -3.79 -11.56 6.54
C LYS A 234 -4.31 -10.25 5.94
N VAL A 235 -4.57 -9.27 6.81
CA VAL A 235 -4.95 -7.91 6.43
C VAL A 235 -3.90 -6.94 6.96
N LEU A 236 -3.28 -6.20 6.06
CA LEU A 236 -2.19 -5.29 6.35
C LEU A 236 -2.63 -3.83 6.12
N LEU A 237 -2.01 -2.90 6.82
CA LEU A 237 -2.13 -1.47 6.56
C LEU A 237 -0.91 -0.97 5.79
N HIS A 238 -1.13 -0.16 4.77
CA HIS A 238 -0.12 0.75 4.23
C HIS A 238 -0.50 2.17 4.62
N SER A 239 0.43 2.87 5.23
CA SER A 239 0.34 4.31 5.48
C SER A 239 1.73 4.90 5.56
N ASP A 240 1.95 5.96 4.83
CA ASP A 240 3.11 6.82 5.02
C ASP A 240 2.96 7.67 6.30
N GLY A 241 4.04 8.37 6.67
CA GLY A 241 4.04 9.31 7.78
C GLY A 241 4.39 8.72 9.14
N GLN A 242 4.24 9.56 10.17
CA GLN A 242 4.59 9.24 11.56
C GLN A 242 3.42 8.57 12.29
N LEU A 243 3.44 7.25 12.37
CA LEU A 243 2.39 6.44 12.99
C LEU A 243 2.64 6.09 14.46
N THR A 244 3.83 6.33 14.98
CA THR A 244 4.20 5.92 16.36
C THR A 244 3.14 6.29 17.41
N PRO A 245 2.51 7.50 17.36
CA PRO A 245 1.50 7.87 18.34
C PRO A 245 0.21 7.05 18.33
N ILE A 246 -0.05 6.30 17.25
CA ILE A 246 -1.30 5.54 17.05
C ILE A 246 -1.07 4.04 16.77
N MET A 247 0.15 3.55 16.95
CA MET A 247 0.49 2.14 16.66
C MET A 247 -0.31 1.15 17.52
N ASP A 248 -0.59 1.48 18.78
CA ASP A 248 -1.37 0.63 19.67
C ASP A 248 -2.81 0.45 19.14
N GLU A 249 -3.40 1.51 18.61
CA GLU A 249 -4.72 1.50 17.97
C GLU A 249 -4.72 0.74 16.65
N VAL A 250 -3.67 0.88 15.84
CA VAL A 250 -3.51 0.11 14.59
C VAL A 250 -3.52 -1.38 14.88
N VAL A 251 -2.75 -1.83 15.88
CA VAL A 251 -2.76 -3.22 16.34
C VAL A 251 -4.15 -3.62 16.88
N ALA A 252 -4.77 -2.76 17.71
CA ALA A 252 -6.09 -3.01 18.28
C ALA A 252 -7.23 -3.04 17.25
N CYS A 253 -7.02 -2.49 16.06
CA CYS A 253 -7.95 -2.62 14.94
C CYS A 253 -7.93 -4.02 14.32
N GLY A 254 -6.85 -4.79 14.51
CA GLY A 254 -6.71 -6.15 14.02
C GLY A 254 -5.91 -6.27 12.72
N PHE A 255 -5.15 -5.25 12.32
CA PHE A 255 -4.15 -5.39 11.28
C PHE A 255 -3.05 -6.36 11.73
N GLU A 256 -2.53 -7.13 10.78
CA GLU A 256 -1.52 -8.16 11.03
C GLU A 256 -0.19 -7.85 10.33
N GLY A 257 -0.09 -6.69 9.71
CA GLY A 257 1.15 -6.18 9.13
C GLY A 257 1.04 -4.69 8.82
N LEU A 258 2.20 -4.07 8.66
CA LEU A 258 2.33 -2.64 8.38
C LEU A 258 3.39 -2.43 7.30
N HIS A 259 3.04 -1.69 6.28
CA HIS A 259 3.93 -1.10 5.28
C HIS A 259 3.89 0.41 5.42
N SER A 260 4.81 0.99 5.14
CA SER A 260 5.84 1.90 4.73
C SER A 260 6.96 1.95 5.80
N LEU A 261 6.60 2.27 7.09
CA LEU A 261 7.58 2.46 8.18
C LEU A 261 8.59 3.55 7.80
N GLN A 262 8.09 4.69 7.32
CA GLN A 262 8.86 5.75 6.65
C GLN A 262 9.95 6.35 7.54
N PRO A 263 11.27 6.16 7.25
CA PRO A 263 12.34 6.66 8.10
C PRO A 263 12.41 8.19 8.16
N SER A 264 12.15 8.87 7.05
CA SER A 264 12.12 10.34 6.99
C SER A 264 10.98 10.96 7.81
N ALA A 265 9.95 10.18 8.17
CA ALA A 265 8.93 10.56 9.14
C ALA A 265 9.27 10.16 10.58
N GLY A 266 10.47 9.61 10.83
CA GLY A 266 10.91 9.21 12.16
C GLY A 266 10.42 7.82 12.62
N MET A 267 10.01 6.95 11.68
CA MET A 267 9.67 5.56 11.99
C MET A 267 10.94 4.71 12.14
N ASP A 268 11.33 4.41 13.38
CA ASP A 268 12.48 3.54 13.67
C ASP A 268 12.06 2.07 13.63
N ILE A 269 12.54 1.33 12.62
CA ILE A 269 12.16 -0.08 12.43
C ILE A 269 12.62 -0.99 13.58
N ALA A 270 13.76 -0.68 14.25
CA ALA A 270 14.24 -1.48 15.36
C ALA A 270 13.32 -1.33 16.58
N GLU A 271 12.89 -0.09 16.89
CA GLU A 271 11.93 0.18 17.96
C GLU A 271 10.57 -0.48 17.65
N ILE A 272 10.09 -0.32 16.41
CA ILE A 272 8.81 -0.89 15.99
C ILE A 272 8.86 -2.42 16.03
N LYS A 273 9.93 -3.04 15.55
CA LYS A 273 10.13 -4.49 15.63
C LYS A 273 10.12 -4.96 17.08
N HIS A 274 10.81 -4.25 17.97
CA HIS A 274 10.85 -4.59 19.39
C HIS A 274 9.48 -4.51 20.07
N ARG A 275 8.69 -3.49 19.75
CA ARG A 275 7.39 -3.26 20.41
C ARG A 275 6.23 -4.03 19.79
N TYR A 276 6.22 -4.18 18.47
CA TYR A 276 5.06 -4.66 17.72
C TYR A 276 5.35 -5.86 16.83
N GLY A 277 6.62 -6.31 16.74
CA GLY A 277 7.03 -7.38 15.84
C GLY A 277 6.40 -8.75 16.09
N ASP A 278 5.78 -8.97 17.26
CA ASP A 278 5.01 -10.18 17.55
C ASP A 278 3.57 -10.09 17.01
N ALA A 279 3.05 -8.88 16.81
CA ALA A 279 1.68 -8.63 16.33
C ALA A 279 1.64 -8.24 14.85
N LEU A 280 2.63 -7.51 14.36
CA LEU A 280 2.68 -6.96 13.00
C LEU A 280 3.87 -7.53 12.22
N ALA A 281 3.60 -8.09 11.05
CA ALA A 281 4.62 -8.26 10.03
C ALA A 281 5.00 -6.89 9.46
N LEU A 282 6.30 -6.59 9.38
CA LEU A 282 6.83 -5.30 8.95
C LEU A 282 7.30 -5.39 7.50
N ILE A 283 6.81 -4.52 6.64
CA ILE A 283 7.22 -4.41 5.24
C ILE A 283 7.82 -3.02 5.03
N GLY A 284 9.02 -2.94 4.55
CA GLY A 284 9.75 -1.68 4.35
C GLY A 284 11.21 -1.86 4.72
N ASN A 285 11.91 -0.86 5.17
CA ASN A 285 11.62 0.57 5.27
C ASN A 285 12.77 1.37 4.65
N ILE A 286 13.23 0.93 3.44
CA ILE A 286 14.36 1.60 2.81
C ILE A 286 13.90 2.97 2.33
N ASP A 287 14.56 4.02 2.86
CA ASP A 287 14.17 5.41 2.65
C ASP A 287 14.25 5.84 1.18
N LEU A 288 13.22 6.55 0.71
CA LEU A 288 13.18 7.12 -0.64
C LEU A 288 13.73 8.53 -0.73
N ASP A 289 13.68 9.33 0.33
CA ASP A 289 14.06 10.74 0.26
C ASP A 289 15.56 10.93 -0.01
N TYR A 290 16.37 10.03 0.56
CA TYR A 290 17.84 10.09 0.38
C TYR A 290 18.41 8.76 -0.11
N VAL A 291 18.15 7.65 0.60
CA VAL A 291 18.86 6.38 0.39
C VAL A 291 18.67 5.85 -1.03
N MET A 292 17.43 5.70 -1.45
CA MET A 292 17.16 5.14 -2.79
C MET A 292 17.40 6.13 -3.93
N THR A 293 17.25 7.44 -3.69
CA THR A 293 17.30 8.46 -4.75
C THR A 293 18.64 9.15 -4.90
N ARG A 294 19.44 9.30 -3.84
CA ARG A 294 20.63 10.17 -3.79
C ARG A 294 21.89 9.48 -3.27
N ALA A 295 21.77 8.44 -2.45
CA ALA A 295 22.94 7.74 -1.92
C ALA A 295 23.67 6.94 -3.00
N SER A 296 24.90 6.58 -2.73
CA SER A 296 25.64 5.64 -3.58
C SER A 296 25.15 4.20 -3.37
N PRO A 297 25.34 3.29 -4.36
CA PRO A 297 25.00 1.87 -4.18
C PRO A 297 25.64 1.22 -2.96
N ALA A 298 26.85 1.65 -2.57
CA ALA A 298 27.53 1.15 -1.37
C ALA A 298 26.84 1.60 -0.07
N GLU A 299 26.31 2.82 -0.02
CA GLU A 299 25.50 3.30 1.11
C GLU A 299 24.16 2.57 1.17
N VAL A 300 23.51 2.33 0.03
CA VAL A 300 22.29 1.50 -0.04
C VAL A 300 22.55 0.11 0.54
N GLU A 301 23.64 -0.56 0.15
CA GLU A 301 24.04 -1.87 0.68
C GLU A 301 24.19 -1.83 2.22
N GLN A 302 24.79 -0.80 2.78
CA GLN A 302 24.97 -0.62 4.23
C GLN A 302 23.63 -0.48 4.95
N VAL A 303 22.74 0.38 4.42
CA VAL A 303 21.41 0.59 4.99
C VAL A 303 20.57 -0.69 4.95
N VAL A 304 20.58 -1.41 3.83
CA VAL A 304 19.86 -2.68 3.68
C VAL A 304 20.35 -3.70 4.72
N LYS A 305 21.67 -3.84 4.92
CA LYS A 305 22.23 -4.73 5.95
C LYS A 305 21.77 -4.36 7.36
N SER A 306 21.89 -3.07 7.70
CA SER A 306 21.45 -2.61 9.03
C SER A 306 19.95 -2.79 9.28
N THR A 307 19.14 -2.62 8.24
CA THR A 307 17.68 -2.84 8.32
C THR A 307 17.35 -4.34 8.50
N ILE A 308 18.03 -5.22 7.76
CA ILE A 308 17.88 -6.68 7.94
C ILE A 308 18.30 -7.11 9.34
N ASP A 309 19.43 -6.62 9.83
CA ASP A 309 19.92 -6.93 11.20
C ASP A 309 18.93 -6.48 12.27
N ALA A 310 18.26 -5.33 12.06
CA ALA A 310 17.30 -4.78 13.02
C ALA A 310 15.94 -5.51 13.01
N ALA A 311 15.48 -5.97 11.85
CA ALA A 311 14.08 -6.38 11.67
C ALA A 311 13.86 -7.87 11.34
N ALA A 312 14.87 -8.57 10.80
CA ALA A 312 14.64 -9.90 10.25
C ALA A 312 14.56 -11.02 11.29
N HIS A 313 15.27 -10.89 12.42
CA HIS A 313 15.33 -11.95 13.42
C HIS A 313 13.93 -12.38 13.90
N GLY A 314 13.70 -13.69 13.95
CA GLY A 314 12.40 -14.28 14.34
C GLY A 314 11.33 -14.22 13.24
N GLY A 315 11.66 -13.81 12.02
CA GLY A 315 10.70 -13.66 10.92
C GLY A 315 9.87 -12.37 11.03
N GLY A 316 8.73 -12.30 10.35
CA GLY A 316 7.84 -11.14 10.39
C GLY A 316 8.41 -9.89 9.72
N TYR A 317 9.38 -10.03 8.81
CA TYR A 317 9.97 -8.92 8.06
C TYR A 317 10.03 -9.22 6.56
N ILE A 318 9.71 -8.21 5.75
CA ILE A 318 9.81 -8.22 4.29
C ILE A 318 10.54 -6.95 3.86
N LEU A 319 11.63 -7.08 3.13
CA LEU A 319 12.41 -5.95 2.63
C LEU A 319 11.67 -5.25 1.47
N SER A 320 11.47 -3.97 1.60
CA SER A 320 10.86 -3.09 0.60
C SER A 320 11.42 -1.67 0.75
N THR A 321 11.22 -0.83 -0.25
CA THR A 321 11.29 0.62 0.00
C THR A 321 10.17 1.04 0.95
N CYS A 322 10.24 2.25 1.49
CA CYS A 322 9.16 2.76 2.34
C CYS A 322 7.90 3.17 1.55
N ASN A 323 7.91 3.10 0.22
CA ASN A 323 6.72 3.37 -0.60
C ASN A 323 6.77 2.58 -1.92
N ALA A 324 7.51 3.06 -2.95
CA ALA A 324 7.48 2.51 -4.30
C ALA A 324 8.83 2.69 -5.02
N LEU A 325 9.09 1.95 -6.09
CA LEU A 325 10.17 2.26 -7.01
C LEU A 325 9.72 3.35 -7.99
N VAL A 326 9.96 4.60 -7.56
CA VAL A 326 9.60 5.80 -8.33
C VAL A 326 10.63 6.13 -9.41
N ASP A 327 10.24 6.97 -10.37
CA ASP A 327 11.08 7.35 -11.51
C ASP A 327 12.42 8.02 -11.12
N SER A 328 12.50 8.65 -9.96
CA SER A 328 13.74 9.26 -9.47
C SER A 328 14.77 8.27 -8.91
N VAL A 329 14.41 7.00 -8.68
CA VAL A 329 15.33 5.98 -8.16
C VAL A 329 16.30 5.53 -9.25
N PRO A 330 17.64 5.68 -9.07
CA PRO A 330 18.62 5.11 -10.00
C PRO A 330 18.53 3.58 -10.03
N SER A 331 18.58 2.97 -11.23
CA SER A 331 18.56 1.51 -11.35
C SER A 331 19.68 0.82 -10.56
N ALA A 332 20.87 1.47 -10.46
CA ALA A 332 21.99 0.96 -9.67
C ALA A 332 21.65 0.82 -8.16
N ASN A 333 20.86 1.74 -7.60
CA ASN A 333 20.45 1.68 -6.20
C ASN A 333 19.42 0.58 -5.97
N ALA A 334 18.45 0.41 -6.86
CA ALA A 334 17.51 -0.71 -6.78
C ALA A 334 18.24 -2.06 -6.89
N LEU A 335 19.16 -2.22 -7.85
CA LEU A 335 19.98 -3.42 -7.97
C LEU A 335 20.80 -3.66 -6.67
N ALA A 336 21.45 -2.62 -6.11
CA ALA A 336 22.20 -2.76 -4.87
C ALA A 336 21.31 -3.23 -3.69
N MET A 337 20.09 -2.69 -3.58
CA MET A 337 19.14 -3.08 -2.54
C MET A 337 18.75 -4.56 -2.67
N TYR A 338 18.29 -4.99 -3.85
CA TYR A 338 17.81 -6.37 -4.04
C TYR A 338 18.94 -7.40 -4.03
N ASP A 339 20.10 -7.09 -4.66
CA ASP A 339 21.28 -7.97 -4.60
C ASP A 339 21.77 -8.16 -3.17
N THR A 340 21.74 -7.10 -2.36
CA THR A 340 22.09 -7.20 -0.93
C THR A 340 21.06 -8.02 -0.17
N GLY A 341 19.76 -7.79 -0.40
CA GLY A 341 18.70 -8.60 0.19
C GLY A 341 18.85 -10.09 -0.11
N HIS A 342 19.18 -10.44 -1.36
CA HIS A 342 19.44 -11.83 -1.76
C HIS A 342 20.64 -12.44 -1.08
N ARG A 343 21.76 -11.72 -0.96
CA ARG A 343 23.02 -12.25 -0.41
C ARG A 343 23.05 -12.22 1.11
N TYR A 344 22.59 -11.15 1.71
CA TYR A 344 22.70 -10.90 3.16
C TYR A 344 21.48 -11.38 3.94
N GLY A 345 20.31 -11.42 3.31
CA GLY A 345 19.05 -11.78 3.96
C GLY A 345 18.83 -13.28 4.20
N MET A 346 19.84 -14.14 3.99
CA MET A 346 19.73 -15.60 4.23
C MET A 346 19.62 -15.90 5.72
N TYR A 347 18.57 -16.62 6.11
CA TYR A 347 18.48 -17.19 7.45
C TYR A 347 19.34 -18.43 7.56
N HIS A 348 20.28 -18.44 8.48
CA HIS A 348 21.09 -19.60 8.78
C HIS A 348 20.36 -20.50 9.78
N HIS A 349 19.59 -21.44 9.30
CA HIS A 349 19.03 -22.46 10.15
C HIS A 349 20.19 -23.37 10.64
N THR A 350 20.79 -23.01 11.78
CA THR A 350 21.67 -23.94 12.49
C THR A 350 20.81 -25.12 12.89
N GLY A 351 20.94 -26.24 12.16
CA GLY A 351 20.19 -27.46 12.44
C GLY A 351 20.33 -27.80 13.93
N ARG A 352 19.22 -27.78 14.64
CA ARG A 352 19.07 -28.43 15.95
C ARG A 352 18.48 -29.79 15.76
#